data_e19b9671a45a1f42cf8c48f1d0889c24
#
_entry.id   e19b9671a45a1f42cf8c48f1d0889c24
#
_cell.length_a   1.000
_cell.length_b   1.000
_cell.length_c   1.000
_cell.angle_alpha   90.00
_cell.angle_beta   90.00
_cell.angle_gamma   90.00
#
_symmetry.space_group_name_H-M   'P 1'
#
loop_
_entity.id
_entity.type
_entity.pdbx_description
1 polymer ?
#
loop_
_entity_poly.entity_id
_entity_poly.type
_entity_poly.pdbx_seq_one_letter_code
_entity_poly.pdbx_strand_id
1 'polypeptide(L)'
;MPVITVFFNRLLSMLKGKVTKEEIISKLPYLGVDIEEIGEEYVRVEYNPNRPDFSTDYGLARALKGLFELELGAPNYILYDGSLEIIVAVSYTHLTLPT
;
A
#
# COMPACT_ATOMS: atom_id res chain seq x y z
N MET A 1 -11.43 -1.31 -12.96
CA MET A 1 -10.44 -1.66 -11.92
C MET A 1 -9.37 -0.56 -11.88
N PRO A 2 -9.08 -0.01 -10.69
CA PRO A 2 -8.12 1.08 -10.62
C PRO A 2 -6.70 0.62 -10.87
N VAL A 3 -5.91 1.50 -11.47
CA VAL A 3 -4.50 1.26 -11.81
C VAL A 3 -3.66 2.37 -11.19
N ILE A 4 -2.57 2.00 -10.56
CA ILE A 4 -1.60 2.96 -10.01
C ILE A 4 -0.23 2.74 -10.61
N THR A 5 0.57 3.80 -10.63
CA THR A 5 1.96 3.75 -11.03
C THR A 5 2.84 3.75 -9.78
N VAL A 6 3.70 2.77 -9.66
CA VAL A 6 4.57 2.62 -8.50
C VAL A 6 6.01 2.61 -8.97
N PHE A 7 6.86 3.43 -8.34
CA PHE A 7 8.26 3.53 -8.70
C PHE A 7 9.11 2.55 -7.90
N PHE A 8 9.98 1.84 -8.61
CA PHE A 8 10.83 0.83 -7.99
C PHE A 8 11.76 1.38 -6.92
N ASN A 9 12.29 2.58 -7.13
CA ASN A 9 13.19 3.18 -6.13
C ASN A 9 12.50 3.40 -4.79
N ARG A 10 11.21 3.78 -4.81
CA ARG A 10 10.44 3.93 -3.58
C ARG A 10 10.15 2.58 -2.93
N LEU A 11 9.74 1.59 -3.73
CA LEU A 11 9.51 0.24 -3.20
C LEU A 11 10.79 -0.36 -2.60
N LEU A 12 11.90 -0.24 -3.31
CA LEU A 12 13.18 -0.76 -2.83
C LEU A 12 13.60 -0.09 -1.53
N SER A 13 13.40 1.23 -1.43
CA SER A 13 13.68 1.99 -0.21
C SER A 13 12.81 1.51 0.96
N MET A 14 11.51 1.35 0.73
CA MET A 14 10.60 0.88 1.77
C MET A 14 10.86 -0.57 2.18
N LEU A 15 11.41 -1.38 1.29
CA LEU A 15 11.81 -2.76 1.56
C LEU A 15 13.26 -2.85 2.06
N LYS A 16 13.86 -1.70 2.36
CA LYS A 16 15.21 -1.57 2.94
C LYS A 16 16.31 -2.20 2.07
N GLY A 17 16.10 -2.24 0.76
CA GLY A 17 17.07 -2.77 -0.18
C GLY A 17 17.37 -4.26 -0.04
N LYS A 18 16.51 -5.01 0.63
CA LYS A 18 16.72 -6.45 0.88
C LYS A 18 16.21 -7.33 -0.25
N VAL A 19 15.57 -6.76 -1.24
CA VAL A 19 15.03 -7.48 -2.39
C VAL A 19 15.42 -6.76 -3.66
N THR A 20 15.36 -7.46 -4.78
CA THR A 20 15.66 -6.90 -6.08
C THR A 20 14.38 -6.51 -6.81
N LYS A 21 14.53 -5.68 -7.85
CA LYS A 21 13.42 -5.30 -8.72
C LYS A 21 12.72 -6.52 -9.31
N GLU A 22 13.50 -7.51 -9.76
CA GLU A 22 12.98 -8.74 -10.36
C GLU A 22 12.18 -9.55 -9.35
N GLU A 23 12.64 -9.61 -8.11
CA GLU A 23 11.91 -10.28 -7.04
C GLU A 23 10.57 -9.60 -6.77
N ILE A 24 10.53 -8.26 -6.78
CA ILE A 24 9.28 -7.50 -6.62
C ILE A 24 8.31 -7.85 -7.75
N ILE A 25 8.78 -7.81 -8.99
CA ILE A 25 7.94 -8.13 -10.16
C ILE A 25 7.37 -9.54 -10.06
N SER A 26 8.18 -10.50 -9.64
CA SER A 26 7.74 -11.89 -9.54
C SER A 26 6.73 -12.12 -8.42
N LYS A 27 6.76 -11.29 -7.37
CA LYS A 27 5.91 -11.47 -6.18
C LYS A 27 4.65 -10.63 -6.16
N LEU A 28 4.61 -9.52 -6.89
CA LEU A 28 3.41 -8.66 -6.94
C LEU A 28 2.12 -9.43 -7.27
N PRO A 29 2.10 -10.34 -8.25
CA PRO A 29 0.87 -11.08 -8.53
C PRO A 29 0.36 -11.93 -7.36
N TYR A 30 1.24 -12.34 -6.46
CA TYR A 30 0.82 -13.13 -5.29
C TYR A 30 -0.01 -12.31 -4.30
N LEU A 31 0.03 -10.97 -4.40
CA LEU A 31 -0.83 -10.10 -3.60
C LEU A 31 -2.24 -9.97 -4.18
N GLY A 32 -2.49 -10.54 -5.35
CA GLY A 32 -3.77 -10.42 -6.02
C GLY A 32 -3.91 -9.18 -6.90
N VAL A 33 -2.79 -8.53 -7.22
CA VAL A 33 -2.79 -7.41 -8.18
C VAL A 33 -2.32 -7.90 -9.53
N ASP A 34 -2.77 -7.23 -10.59
CA ASP A 34 -2.35 -7.53 -11.96
C ASP A 34 -1.33 -6.50 -12.42
N ILE A 35 -0.26 -6.97 -13.05
CA ILE A 35 0.74 -6.07 -13.62
C ILE A 35 0.27 -5.66 -15.01
N GLU A 36 0.01 -4.35 -15.19
CA GLU A 36 -0.43 -3.79 -16.47
C GLU A 36 0.76 -3.45 -17.37
N GLU A 37 1.81 -2.88 -16.80
CA GLU A 37 2.96 -2.42 -17.54
C GLU A 37 4.19 -2.41 -16.64
N ILE A 38 5.34 -2.79 -17.21
CA ILE A 38 6.63 -2.74 -16.52
C ILE A 38 7.54 -1.80 -17.30
N GLY A 39 7.94 -0.70 -16.65
CA GLY A 39 8.95 0.22 -17.18
C GLY A 39 10.29 -0.01 -16.51
N GLU A 40 11.28 0.79 -16.89
CA GLU A 40 12.60 0.70 -16.27
C GLU A 40 12.60 1.15 -14.81
N GLU A 41 11.84 2.20 -14.51
CA GLU A 41 11.82 2.82 -13.19
C GLU A 41 10.50 2.61 -12.46
N TYR A 42 9.50 2.05 -13.12
CA TYR A 42 8.16 1.96 -12.57
C TYR A 42 7.47 0.67 -12.99
N VAL A 43 6.40 0.36 -12.25
CA VAL A 43 5.45 -0.69 -12.62
C VAL A 43 4.05 -0.13 -12.43
N ARG A 44 3.16 -0.43 -13.37
CA ARG A 44 1.75 -0.09 -13.26
C ARG A 44 0.99 -1.34 -12.86
N VAL A 45 0.26 -1.22 -11.77
CA VAL A 45 -0.51 -2.35 -11.23
C VAL A 45 -1.98 -1.99 -11.12
N GLU A 46 -2.80 -2.98 -11.40
CA GLU A 46 -4.25 -2.91 -11.22
C GLU A 46 -4.60 -3.66 -9.95
N TYR A 47 -5.34 -3.01 -9.05
CA TYR A 47 -5.73 -3.62 -7.80
C TYR A 47 -7.25 -3.69 -7.66
N ASN A 48 -7.72 -4.55 -6.77
CA ASN A 48 -9.16 -4.70 -6.55
C ASN A 48 -9.68 -3.63 -5.58
N PRO A 49 -10.88 -3.08 -5.84
CA PRO A 49 -11.45 -2.03 -4.97
C PRO A 49 -11.66 -2.46 -3.52
N ASN A 50 -11.74 -3.76 -3.24
CA ASN A 50 -11.84 -4.27 -1.88
C ASN A 50 -10.53 -4.24 -1.09
N ARG A 51 -9.44 -3.80 -1.74
CA ARG A 51 -8.12 -3.63 -1.11
C ARG A 51 -7.66 -2.19 -1.27
N PRO A 52 -8.28 -1.25 -0.54
CA PRO A 52 -7.90 0.16 -0.65
C PRO A 52 -6.47 0.44 -0.19
N ASP A 53 -5.88 -0.42 0.62
CA ASP A 53 -4.49 -0.34 1.03
C ASP A 53 -3.53 -0.47 -0.16
N PHE A 54 -3.94 -1.13 -1.23
CA PHE A 54 -3.13 -1.28 -2.45
C PHE A 54 -3.23 -0.09 -3.40
N SER A 55 -3.91 0.96 -3.00
CA SER A 55 -3.98 2.19 -3.80
C SER A 55 -2.71 3.05 -3.71
N THR A 56 -1.78 2.69 -2.86
CA THR A 56 -0.51 3.40 -2.68
C THR A 56 0.67 2.43 -2.67
N ASP A 57 1.84 2.97 -2.97
CA ASP A 57 3.09 2.19 -2.90
C ASP A 57 3.38 1.73 -1.47
N TYR A 58 3.03 2.52 -0.47
CA TYR A 58 3.23 2.17 0.94
C TYR A 58 2.45 0.90 1.31
N GLY A 59 1.19 0.82 0.90
CA GLY A 59 0.37 -0.36 1.18
C GLY A 59 0.90 -1.61 0.48
N LEU A 60 1.34 -1.48 -0.77
CA LEU A 60 1.96 -2.58 -1.50
C LEU A 60 3.26 -3.02 -0.83
N ALA A 61 4.10 -2.06 -0.42
CA ALA A 61 5.36 -2.36 0.26
C ALA A 61 5.12 -3.10 1.57
N ARG A 62 4.12 -2.68 2.32
CA ARG A 62 3.75 -3.33 3.58
C ARG A 62 3.36 -4.79 3.36
N ALA A 63 2.57 -5.06 2.34
CA ALA A 63 2.18 -6.43 2.01
C ALA A 63 3.37 -7.25 1.52
N LEU A 64 4.26 -6.64 0.71
CA LEU A 64 5.47 -7.31 0.25
C LEU A 64 6.42 -7.63 1.39
N LYS A 65 6.52 -6.79 2.41
CA LYS A 65 7.33 -7.09 3.60
C LYS A 65 6.89 -8.39 4.27
N GLY A 66 5.58 -8.58 4.37
CA GLY A 66 5.05 -9.84 4.91
C GLY A 66 5.33 -11.02 4.01
N LEU A 67 5.11 -10.86 2.70
CA LEU A 67 5.30 -11.91 1.73
C LEU A 67 6.77 -12.36 1.63
N PHE A 68 7.72 -11.42 1.72
CA PHE A 68 9.15 -11.71 1.73
C PHE A 68 9.67 -12.06 3.13
N GLU A 69 8.81 -12.06 4.13
CA GLU A 69 9.16 -12.32 5.54
C GLU A 69 10.21 -11.36 6.10
N LEU A 70 10.22 -10.13 5.61
CA LEU A 70 11.12 -9.09 6.10
C LEU A 70 10.63 -8.48 7.41
N GLU A 71 9.31 -8.40 7.57
CA GLU A 71 8.67 -7.86 8.77
C GLU A 71 7.34 -8.58 8.94
N LEU A 72 7.18 -9.25 10.07
CA LEU A 72 5.97 -10.02 10.37
C LEU A 72 5.23 -9.43 11.57
N GLY A 73 3.92 -9.61 11.57
CA GLY A 73 3.06 -9.15 12.64
C GLY A 73 2.67 -7.68 12.49
N ALA A 74 2.04 -7.13 13.52
CA ALA A 74 1.60 -5.74 13.51
C ALA A 74 2.78 -4.79 13.65
N PRO A 75 2.81 -3.69 12.87
CA PRO A 75 3.89 -2.72 13.00
C PRO A 75 3.79 -1.96 14.32
N ASN A 76 4.94 -1.58 14.84
CA ASN A 76 5.03 -0.72 16.02
C ASN A 76 5.17 0.72 15.57
N TYR A 77 4.26 1.58 16.02
CA TYR A 77 4.29 3.01 15.71
C TYR A 77 4.60 3.81 16.93
N ILE A 78 5.40 4.84 16.75
CA ILE A 78 5.66 5.82 17.81
C ILE A 78 4.62 6.92 17.64
N LEU A 79 3.87 7.20 18.71
CA LEU A 79 2.84 8.24 18.69
C LEU A 79 3.40 9.53 19.24
N TYR A 80 3.19 10.61 18.50
CA TYR A 80 3.56 11.97 18.92
C TYR A 80 2.31 12.81 18.99
N ASP A 81 2.24 13.72 19.95
CA ASP A 81 1.16 14.68 20.00
C ASP A 81 1.31 15.68 18.86
N GLY A 82 0.23 15.85 18.09
CA GLY A 82 0.20 16.82 17.01
C GLY A 82 -0.45 18.13 17.42
N SER A 83 -0.30 19.14 16.57
CA SER A 83 -0.92 20.45 16.78
C SER A 83 -2.20 20.65 15.98
N LEU A 84 -2.49 19.74 15.06
CA LEU A 84 -3.70 19.81 14.25
C LEU A 84 -4.81 18.98 14.87
N GLU A 85 -6.01 19.47 14.73
CA GLU A 85 -7.21 18.85 15.28
C GLU A 85 -8.25 18.71 14.20
N ILE A 86 -8.90 17.55 14.14
CA ILE A 86 -10.05 17.34 13.26
C ILE A 86 -11.26 17.15 14.16
N ILE A 87 -12.25 18.01 13.99
CA ILE A 87 -13.49 17.95 14.75
C ILE A 87 -14.58 17.35 13.89
N VAL A 88 -15.13 16.22 14.34
CA VAL A 88 -16.21 15.55 13.66
C VAL A 88 -17.48 15.68 14.50
N ALA A 89 -18.50 16.34 13.95
CA ALA A 89 -19.77 16.48 14.66
C ALA A 89 -20.47 15.13 14.78
N VAL A 90 -21.13 14.91 15.93
CA VAL A 90 -21.84 13.66 16.21
C VAL A 90 -22.86 13.34 15.12
N SER A 91 -23.49 14.36 14.53
CA SER A 91 -24.45 14.17 13.44
C SER A 91 -23.87 13.49 12.22
N TYR A 92 -22.55 13.59 12.00
CA TYR A 92 -21.85 12.90 10.91
C TYR A 92 -21.45 11.48 11.29
N THR A 93 -21.08 11.25 12.56
CA THR A 93 -20.68 9.92 13.02
C THR A 93 -21.86 8.96 13.08
N HIS A 94 -23.09 9.49 13.24
CA HIS A 94 -24.33 8.71 13.32
C HIS A 94 -25.21 8.91 12.09
N LEU A 95 -24.62 9.33 10.98
CA LEU A 95 -25.36 9.52 9.74
C LEU A 95 -25.87 8.19 9.22
N THR A 96 -27.20 8.10 9.04
CA THR A 96 -27.83 6.95 8.41
C THR A 96 -28.38 7.35 7.06
N LEU A 97 -28.30 6.43 6.10
CA LEU A 97 -28.86 6.68 4.78
C LEU A 97 -30.37 6.64 4.86
N PRO A 98 -31.09 7.58 4.17
CA PRO A 98 -32.52 7.52 4.07
C PRO A 98 -32.95 6.22 3.39
N THR A 99 -33.95 5.61 3.92
CA THR A 99 -34.54 4.39 3.35
C THR A 99 -35.81 4.71 2.59
#